data_bbf24204f611736073dd74c062f7f44d
#
_entry.id   bbf24204f611736073dd74c062f7f44d
#
_cell.length_a   1.000
_cell.length_b   1.000
_cell.length_c   1.000
_cell.angle_alpha   90.00
_cell.angle_beta   90.00
_cell.angle_gamma   90.00
#
_symmetry.space_group_name_H-M   'P 1'
#
loop_
_entity.id
_entity.type
_entity.pdbx_description
1 polymer ?
#
loop_
_entity_poly.entity_id
_entity_poly.type
_entity_poly.pdbx_seq_one_letter_code
_entity_poly.pdbx_strand_id
1 'polypeptide(L)'
;YDIRLSLVGSEMCIRDRFLLTHYHMDHVQGLFPLRWGVGDSIPIYGPPDEQGCDDLFKHPGLLDFSHTMEPFVVFDLQGLQVTPLPLNHSKLTFGYLLETAHSRVAWLSDTAGLPEKTLKFLRNNQPQVMVIDCSHPPREDAPRNHCDLNTVLALNEVICSPRVILTHISHQFDAWLMENVLPSGFEAGFDGMEIGVE
;
A
#
# COMPACT_ATOMS: atom_id res chain seq x y z
N TYR A 1 11.77 5.41 -16.27
CA TYR A 1 11.90 5.52 -14.81
C TYR A 1 11.31 4.26 -14.22
N ASP A 2 12.16 3.38 -13.69
CA ASP A 2 11.73 2.18 -12.99
C ASP A 2 11.21 2.59 -11.60
N ILE A 3 9.95 2.31 -11.31
CA ILE A 3 9.43 2.43 -9.94
C ILE A 3 9.94 1.21 -9.18
N ARG A 4 11.04 1.36 -8.46
CA ARG A 4 11.51 0.30 -7.56
C ARG A 4 10.79 0.42 -6.23
N LEU A 5 9.80 -0.43 -6.02
CA LEU A 5 9.15 -0.64 -4.74
C LEU A 5 9.96 -1.67 -3.95
N SER A 6 11.11 -1.27 -3.39
CA SER A 6 11.86 -2.14 -2.48
C SER A 6 11.54 -1.75 -1.04
N LEU A 7 10.83 -2.61 -0.34
CA LEU A 7 10.74 -2.60 1.11
C LEU A 7 11.91 -3.44 1.65
N VAL A 8 12.78 -2.79 2.43
CA VAL A 8 13.83 -3.39 3.26
C VAL A 8 14.99 -4.08 2.53
N GLY A 9 16.12 -3.45 2.52
CA GLY A 9 17.43 -4.01 2.21
C GLY A 9 18.50 -2.96 2.50
N SER A 10 19.62 -3.39 3.08
CA SER A 10 20.75 -2.61 3.51
C SER A 10 21.54 -1.98 2.35
N GLU A 11 20.90 -1.36 1.39
CA GLU A 11 21.55 -0.54 0.41
C GLU A 11 21.32 0.92 0.77
N MET A 12 22.37 1.71 0.71
CA MET A 12 22.37 3.16 0.90
C MET A 12 21.58 3.81 -0.25
N CYS A 13 20.29 3.49 -0.36
CA CYS A 13 19.37 4.28 -1.14
C CYS A 13 19.09 5.55 -0.33
N ILE A 14 19.40 6.70 -0.89
CA ILE A 14 18.96 7.98 -0.35
C ILE A 14 17.45 7.98 -0.41
N ARG A 15 16.81 7.60 0.68
CA ARG A 15 15.37 7.70 0.84
C ARG A 15 15.09 9.12 1.26
N ASP A 16 14.61 9.91 0.33
CA ASP A 16 14.36 11.33 0.54
C ASP A 16 12.94 11.63 1.04
N ARG A 17 12.05 10.61 1.06
CA ARG A 17 10.66 10.74 1.52
C ARG A 17 10.00 9.40 1.77
N PHE A 18 8.88 9.41 2.52
CA PHE A 18 8.04 8.24 2.74
C PHE A 18 6.58 8.53 2.37
N LEU A 19 5.93 7.53 1.80
CA LEU A 19 4.50 7.51 1.53
C LEU A 19 3.89 6.43 2.44
N LEU A 20 3.17 6.86 3.49
CA LEU A 20 2.58 5.96 4.49
C LEU A 20 1.12 5.69 4.19
N THR A 21 0.73 4.44 4.28
CA THR A 21 -0.67 4.02 4.16
C THR A 21 -1.46 4.36 5.42
N HIS A 22 -0.88 4.09 6.60
CA HIS A 22 -1.48 4.34 7.90
C HIS A 22 -0.44 4.18 9.04
N TYR A 23 -0.87 4.39 10.30
CA TYR A 23 0.01 4.45 11.46
C TYR A 23 -0.12 3.23 12.39
N HIS A 24 -0.38 2.02 11.89
CA HIS A 24 -0.16 0.81 12.69
C HIS A 24 1.33 0.56 12.89
N MET A 25 1.68 -0.11 14.00
CA MET A 25 3.07 -0.27 14.42
C MET A 25 3.93 -1.01 13.37
N ASP A 26 3.40 -2.01 12.74
CA ASP A 26 4.07 -2.81 11.68
C ASP A 26 4.37 -1.99 10.41
N HIS A 27 3.67 -0.87 10.18
CA HIS A 27 3.94 0.05 9.07
C HIS A 27 4.86 1.22 9.42
N VAL A 28 5.04 1.53 10.70
CA VAL A 28 5.84 2.69 11.14
C VAL A 28 7.05 2.34 11.98
N GLN A 29 7.18 1.11 12.49
CA GLN A 29 8.32 0.73 13.34
C GLN A 29 9.68 0.93 12.67
N GLY A 30 9.77 0.77 11.36
CA GLY A 30 10.99 1.02 10.58
C GLY A 30 11.44 2.49 10.57
N LEU A 31 10.58 3.45 10.97
CA LEU A 31 10.90 4.87 11.05
C LEU A 31 11.57 5.25 12.37
N PHE A 32 11.41 4.44 13.43
CA PHE A 32 11.90 4.77 14.78
C PHE A 32 13.41 5.06 14.84
N PRO A 33 14.31 4.34 14.14
CA PRO A 33 15.73 4.68 14.14
C PRO A 33 16.05 6.06 13.60
N LEU A 34 15.21 6.62 12.71
CA LEU A 34 15.41 7.94 12.10
C LEU A 34 15.15 9.09 13.08
N ARG A 35 14.55 8.81 14.24
CA ARG A 35 14.37 9.79 15.34
C ARG A 35 15.68 10.28 15.93
N TRP A 36 16.74 9.50 15.84
CA TRP A 36 18.07 9.83 16.36
C TRP A 36 19.08 10.14 15.25
N GLY A 37 18.62 10.22 14.01
CA GLY A 37 19.44 10.57 12.87
C GLY A 37 19.94 12.02 12.92
N VAL A 38 20.99 12.30 12.20
CA VAL A 38 21.50 13.66 11.94
C VAL A 38 21.55 13.85 10.44
N GLY A 39 20.90 14.89 9.93
CA GLY A 39 20.83 15.16 8.50
C GLY A 39 19.65 16.04 8.13
N ASP A 40 19.31 16.05 6.86
CA ASP A 40 18.15 16.80 6.35
C ASP A 40 16.83 16.14 6.77
N SER A 41 15.78 16.97 6.87
CA SER A 41 14.43 16.51 7.18
C SER A 41 13.89 15.60 6.07
N ILE A 42 13.22 14.52 6.46
CA ILE A 42 12.64 13.52 5.56
C ILE A 42 11.11 13.70 5.55
N PRO A 43 10.51 14.19 4.46
CA PRO A 43 9.07 14.33 4.33
C PRO A 43 8.33 13.00 4.45
N ILE A 44 7.30 12.97 5.31
CA ILE A 44 6.37 11.85 5.48
C ILE A 44 5.01 12.27 4.95
N TYR A 45 4.63 11.69 3.82
CA TYR A 45 3.29 11.85 3.25
C TYR A 45 2.39 10.75 3.82
N GLY A 46 1.35 11.13 4.55
CA GLY A 46 0.47 10.17 5.21
C GLY A 46 -0.96 10.68 5.40
N PRO A 47 -1.89 9.82 5.83
CA PRO A 47 -3.24 10.23 6.15
C PRO A 47 -3.24 11.21 7.34
N PRO A 48 -4.20 12.15 7.42
CA PRO A 48 -4.31 13.12 8.51
C PRO A 48 -4.91 12.46 9.77
N ASP A 49 -4.20 11.51 10.35
CA ASP A 49 -4.58 10.80 11.56
C ASP A 49 -3.91 11.44 12.79
N GLU A 50 -4.67 12.25 13.53
CA GLU A 50 -4.18 12.95 14.73
C GLU A 50 -3.76 11.98 15.86
N GLN A 51 -4.32 10.77 15.89
CA GLN A 51 -3.99 9.72 16.84
C GLN A 51 -2.87 8.79 16.34
N GLY A 52 -2.40 9.00 15.14
CA GLY A 52 -1.52 8.14 14.36
C GLY A 52 -0.51 7.32 15.15
N CYS A 53 0.71 7.86 15.35
CA CYS A 53 1.72 7.29 16.22
C CYS A 53 2.28 8.39 17.13
N ASP A 54 1.68 8.53 18.31
CA ASP A 54 1.98 9.56 19.32
C ASP A 54 3.48 9.74 19.59
N ASP A 55 4.21 8.63 19.68
CA ASP A 55 5.63 8.65 20.00
C ASP A 55 6.48 9.19 18.85
N LEU A 56 6.14 8.89 17.61
CA LEU A 56 6.79 9.47 16.43
C LEU A 56 6.44 10.94 16.26
N PHE A 57 5.20 11.34 16.58
CA PHE A 57 4.77 12.74 16.43
C PHE A 57 5.38 13.65 17.48
N LYS A 58 5.53 13.16 18.72
CA LYS A 58 6.16 13.92 19.82
C LYS A 58 7.68 14.03 19.67
N HIS A 59 8.30 13.06 19.06
CA HIS A 59 9.77 12.97 18.93
C HIS A 59 10.15 12.54 17.51
N PRO A 60 9.89 13.36 16.47
CA PRO A 60 10.02 12.95 15.08
C PRO A 60 11.48 12.81 14.60
N GLY A 61 12.43 13.50 15.21
CA GLY A 61 13.83 13.52 14.74
C GLY A 61 13.95 14.09 13.33
N LEU A 62 14.40 13.27 12.39
CA LEU A 62 14.48 13.67 10.96
C LEU A 62 13.15 13.64 10.22
N LEU A 63 12.09 13.05 10.80
CA LEU A 63 10.82 12.84 10.13
C LEU A 63 9.96 14.11 10.16
N ASP A 64 9.47 14.54 9.00
CA ASP A 64 8.57 15.67 8.88
C ASP A 64 7.15 15.20 8.50
N PHE A 65 6.25 15.17 9.48
CA PHE A 65 4.86 14.76 9.35
C PHE A 65 3.90 15.91 8.93
N SER A 66 4.43 17.04 8.48
CA SER A 66 3.59 18.18 8.05
C SER A 66 2.87 17.97 6.71
N HIS A 67 3.24 16.92 5.97
CA HIS A 67 2.74 16.62 4.63
C HIS A 67 1.51 15.69 4.68
N THR A 68 0.36 16.25 5.07
CA THR A 68 -0.91 15.51 5.04
C THR A 68 -1.49 15.46 3.63
N MET A 69 -2.25 14.39 3.34
CA MET A 69 -2.86 14.18 2.03
C MET A 69 -4.38 14.21 2.13
N GLU A 70 -5.02 14.68 1.05
CA GLU A 70 -6.47 14.67 0.92
C GLU A 70 -6.95 13.52 0.01
N PRO A 71 -8.05 12.83 0.37
CA PRO A 71 -8.59 11.74 -0.45
C PRO A 71 -8.93 12.20 -1.87
N PHE A 72 -8.52 11.45 -2.87
CA PHE A 72 -8.76 11.68 -4.30
C PHE A 72 -8.15 12.96 -4.86
N VAL A 73 -7.30 13.67 -4.12
CA VAL A 73 -6.57 14.83 -4.61
C VAL A 73 -5.19 14.39 -5.08
N VAL A 74 -4.95 14.52 -6.37
CA VAL A 74 -3.65 14.17 -6.99
C VAL A 74 -2.58 15.16 -6.56
N PHE A 75 -1.41 14.66 -6.22
CA PHE A 75 -0.22 15.49 -6.03
C PHE A 75 0.97 14.91 -6.78
N ASP A 76 1.90 15.78 -7.17
CA ASP A 76 3.13 15.38 -7.85
C ASP A 76 4.24 15.05 -6.86
N LEU A 77 4.87 13.90 -7.06
CA LEU A 77 6.00 13.44 -6.28
C LEU A 77 7.20 13.23 -7.23
N GLN A 78 7.81 14.34 -7.68
CA GLN A 78 8.95 14.35 -8.62
C GLN A 78 8.65 13.63 -9.95
N GLY A 79 7.49 13.92 -10.54
CA GLY A 79 7.05 13.33 -11.80
C GLY A 79 6.23 12.04 -11.65
N LEU A 80 6.07 11.53 -10.42
CA LEU A 80 5.11 10.50 -10.08
C LEU A 80 3.83 11.16 -9.59
N GLN A 81 2.71 10.97 -10.29
CA GLN A 81 1.40 11.42 -9.84
C GLN A 81 0.87 10.42 -8.81
N VAL A 82 0.51 10.91 -7.63
CA VAL A 82 0.02 10.09 -6.51
C VAL A 82 -1.39 10.53 -6.15
N THR A 83 -2.32 9.59 -6.16
CA THR A 83 -3.70 9.82 -5.72
C THR A 83 -4.00 8.98 -4.49
N PRO A 84 -4.23 9.60 -3.30
CA PRO A 84 -4.63 8.88 -2.10
C PRO A 84 -6.05 8.35 -2.22
N LEU A 85 -6.24 7.08 -1.88
CA LEU A 85 -7.51 6.36 -1.98
C LEU A 85 -7.91 5.83 -0.60
N PRO A 86 -9.03 6.27 0.00
CA PRO A 86 -9.51 5.72 1.26
C PRO A 86 -9.73 4.22 1.19
N LEU A 87 -9.30 3.49 2.22
CA LEU A 87 -9.45 2.05 2.38
C LEU A 87 -10.31 1.71 3.61
N ASN A 88 -10.86 0.50 3.63
CA ASN A 88 -11.62 -0.03 4.77
C ASN A 88 -10.67 -0.72 5.74
N HIS A 89 -10.29 -0.03 6.80
CA HIS A 89 -9.42 -0.56 7.82
C HIS A 89 -9.76 -0.01 9.22
N SER A 90 -9.16 -0.57 10.27
CA SER A 90 -9.41 -0.15 11.66
C SER A 90 -8.81 1.21 12.02
N LYS A 91 -7.80 1.68 11.29
CA LYS A 91 -7.25 3.04 11.32
C LYS A 91 -7.58 3.79 10.04
N LEU A 92 -7.47 5.12 10.08
CA LEU A 92 -7.52 5.94 8.87
C LEU A 92 -6.40 5.50 7.91
N THR A 93 -6.78 4.89 6.80
CA THR A 93 -5.86 4.24 5.87
C THR A 93 -6.08 4.72 4.46
N PHE A 94 -5.00 5.04 3.78
CA PHE A 94 -4.97 5.32 2.34
C PHE A 94 -4.20 4.24 1.60
N GLY A 95 -4.79 3.75 0.51
CA GLY A 95 -4.06 3.20 -0.60
C GLY A 95 -3.67 4.31 -1.58
N TYR A 96 -2.97 3.97 -2.63
CA TYR A 96 -2.49 4.92 -3.62
C TYR A 96 -2.68 4.42 -5.03
N LEU A 97 -3.16 5.29 -5.93
CA LEU A 97 -2.90 5.12 -7.34
C LEU A 97 -1.64 5.91 -7.68
N LEU A 98 -0.64 5.21 -8.18
CA LEU A 98 0.66 5.73 -8.61
C LEU A 98 0.67 5.75 -10.13
N GLU A 99 0.86 6.92 -10.74
CA GLU A 99 0.76 7.10 -12.18
C GLU A 99 2.01 7.79 -12.75
N THR A 100 2.49 7.24 -13.85
CA THR A 100 3.46 7.88 -14.74
C THR A 100 2.77 8.22 -16.07
N ALA A 101 3.50 8.74 -17.05
CA ALA A 101 2.97 8.97 -18.39
C ALA A 101 2.47 7.68 -19.09
N HIS A 102 2.94 6.50 -18.66
CA HIS A 102 2.71 5.24 -19.34
C HIS A 102 2.10 4.14 -18.46
N SER A 103 2.14 4.30 -17.15
CA SER A 103 1.84 3.20 -16.22
C SER A 103 1.02 3.65 -15.04
N ARG A 104 0.14 2.76 -14.57
CA ARG A 104 -0.65 2.90 -13.34
C ARG A 104 -0.49 1.70 -12.45
N VAL A 105 -0.13 1.93 -11.20
CA VAL A 105 -0.05 0.91 -10.16
C VAL A 105 -0.95 1.32 -9.01
N ALA A 106 -1.86 0.44 -8.59
CA ALA A 106 -2.62 0.63 -7.38
C ALA A 106 -1.96 -0.12 -6.22
N TRP A 107 -1.67 0.57 -5.12
CA TRP A 107 -1.19 -0.01 -3.87
C TRP A 107 -2.28 0.08 -2.81
N LEU A 108 -2.85 -1.05 -2.38
CA LEU A 108 -4.07 -1.12 -1.58
C LEU A 108 -3.86 -1.99 -0.32
N SER A 109 -3.07 -1.50 0.63
CA SER A 109 -2.77 -2.19 1.89
C SER A 109 -2.73 -1.20 3.07
N ASP A 110 -3.38 -1.52 4.23
CA ASP A 110 -4.20 -2.68 4.52
C ASP A 110 -5.68 -2.40 4.27
N THR A 111 -6.44 -3.44 3.96
CA THR A 111 -7.87 -3.23 3.70
C THR A 111 -8.71 -4.50 3.87
N ALA A 112 -9.96 -4.32 4.34
CA ALA A 112 -10.99 -5.36 4.35
C ALA A 112 -12.02 -5.14 3.22
N GLY A 113 -11.54 -4.87 2.01
CA GLY A 113 -12.35 -4.46 0.88
C GLY A 113 -12.25 -2.96 0.60
N LEU A 114 -12.94 -2.46 -0.40
CA LEU A 114 -12.83 -1.08 -0.85
C LEU A 114 -14.13 -0.30 -0.61
N PRO A 115 -14.05 0.98 -0.15
CA PRO A 115 -15.19 1.88 -0.19
C PRO A 115 -15.71 2.04 -1.63
N GLU A 116 -17.01 2.22 -1.79
CA GLU A 116 -17.64 2.35 -3.12
C GLU A 116 -17.00 3.41 -4.00
N LYS A 117 -16.63 4.56 -3.41
CA LYS A 117 -15.94 5.65 -4.13
C LYS A 117 -14.58 5.22 -4.66
N THR A 118 -13.79 4.51 -3.84
CA THR A 118 -12.47 3.98 -4.22
C THR A 118 -12.60 2.93 -5.31
N LEU A 119 -13.54 2.00 -5.17
CA LEU A 119 -13.81 0.98 -6.18
C LEU A 119 -14.21 1.60 -7.53
N LYS A 120 -15.13 2.57 -7.51
CA LYS A 120 -15.54 3.33 -8.71
C LYS A 120 -14.38 4.11 -9.33
N PHE A 121 -13.52 4.72 -8.50
CA PHE A 121 -12.36 5.45 -8.97
C PHE A 121 -11.38 4.52 -9.69
N LEU A 122 -11.03 3.37 -9.10
CA LEU A 122 -10.12 2.39 -9.70
C LEU A 122 -10.68 1.74 -10.97
N ARG A 123 -11.99 1.49 -11.02
CA ARG A 123 -12.66 1.02 -12.24
C ARG A 123 -12.51 2.01 -13.40
N ASN A 124 -12.60 3.32 -13.12
CA ASN A 124 -12.49 4.38 -14.14
C ASN A 124 -11.03 4.70 -14.50
N ASN A 125 -10.09 4.41 -13.60
CA ASN A 125 -8.66 4.63 -13.74
C ASN A 125 -7.90 3.31 -13.61
N GLN A 126 -8.29 2.32 -14.40
CA GLN A 126 -7.82 0.94 -14.33
C GLN A 126 -6.29 0.84 -14.21
N PRO A 127 -5.75 0.25 -13.12
CA PRO A 127 -4.31 0.03 -12.97
C PRO A 127 -3.85 -1.18 -13.80
N GLN A 128 -2.65 -1.12 -14.36
CA GLN A 128 -2.01 -2.28 -14.99
C GLN A 128 -1.57 -3.31 -13.94
N VAL A 129 -1.19 -2.84 -12.76
CA VAL A 129 -0.85 -3.71 -11.63
C VAL A 129 -1.61 -3.22 -10.39
N MET A 130 -2.23 -4.17 -9.70
CA MET A 130 -2.87 -3.93 -8.41
C MET A 130 -2.15 -4.75 -7.33
N VAL A 131 -1.47 -4.09 -6.41
CA VAL A 131 -0.92 -4.69 -5.19
C VAL A 131 -1.97 -4.52 -4.09
N ILE A 132 -2.45 -5.61 -3.52
CA ILE A 132 -3.58 -5.56 -2.58
C ILE A 132 -3.38 -6.51 -1.40
N ASP A 133 -3.83 -6.07 -0.21
CA ASP A 133 -3.93 -6.89 0.99
C ASP A 133 -4.78 -8.15 0.72
N CYS A 134 -4.21 -9.30 1.00
CA CYS A 134 -4.89 -10.58 0.98
C CYS A 134 -4.30 -11.48 2.06
N SER A 135 -4.70 -11.22 3.31
CA SER A 135 -4.14 -11.95 4.46
C SER A 135 -4.69 -13.35 4.63
N HIS A 136 -5.84 -13.66 4.04
CA HIS A 136 -6.53 -14.92 4.29
C HIS A 136 -6.78 -15.73 3.03
N PRO A 137 -6.73 -17.10 3.13
CA PRO A 137 -7.26 -17.96 2.10
C PRO A 137 -8.76 -17.74 1.90
N PRO A 138 -9.40 -18.33 0.88
CA PRO A 138 -10.85 -18.24 0.70
C PRO A 138 -11.62 -18.58 1.98
N ARG A 139 -12.57 -17.72 2.39
CA ARG A 139 -13.37 -17.89 3.61
C ARG A 139 -14.87 -17.80 3.29
N GLU A 140 -15.69 -18.44 4.12
CA GLU A 140 -17.15 -18.29 4.07
C GLU A 140 -17.60 -16.96 4.68
N ASP A 141 -16.93 -16.54 5.78
CA ASP A 141 -17.20 -15.29 6.47
C ASP A 141 -16.18 -14.22 6.03
N ALA A 142 -16.68 -13.05 5.60
CA ALA A 142 -15.83 -11.91 5.23
C ALA A 142 -14.96 -11.46 6.42
N PRO A 143 -13.66 -11.31 6.24
CA PRO A 143 -12.75 -10.81 7.28
C PRO A 143 -13.07 -9.36 7.65
N ARG A 144 -12.70 -8.95 8.88
CA ARG A 144 -13.03 -7.60 9.38
C ARG A 144 -12.00 -6.52 9.05
N ASN A 145 -10.71 -6.88 9.03
CA ASN A 145 -9.61 -5.91 8.91
C ASN A 145 -8.75 -6.11 7.66
N HIS A 146 -8.79 -7.29 7.06
CA HIS A 146 -7.98 -7.68 5.92
C HIS A 146 -8.83 -8.46 4.92
N CYS A 147 -8.43 -8.46 3.66
CA CYS A 147 -9.10 -9.26 2.63
C CYS A 147 -8.78 -10.76 2.77
N ASP A 148 -9.72 -11.57 2.32
CA ASP A 148 -9.49 -12.94 1.88
C ASP A 148 -9.42 -13.00 0.34
N LEU A 149 -9.02 -14.14 -0.19
CA LEU A 149 -8.90 -14.31 -1.65
C LEU A 149 -10.25 -14.12 -2.38
N ASN A 150 -11.37 -14.55 -1.81
CA ASN A 150 -12.70 -14.36 -2.42
C ASN A 150 -13.03 -12.87 -2.58
N THR A 151 -12.74 -12.06 -1.56
CA THR A 151 -12.93 -10.61 -1.61
C THR A 151 -12.06 -9.97 -2.69
N VAL A 152 -10.79 -10.35 -2.79
CA VAL A 152 -9.88 -9.78 -3.80
C VAL A 152 -10.31 -10.17 -5.22
N LEU A 153 -10.75 -11.39 -5.42
CA LEU A 153 -11.29 -11.85 -6.72
C LEU A 153 -12.51 -11.01 -7.13
N ALA A 154 -13.47 -10.84 -6.22
CA ALA A 154 -14.67 -10.05 -6.48
C ALA A 154 -14.36 -8.57 -6.76
N LEU A 155 -13.40 -7.98 -6.06
CA LEU A 155 -12.93 -6.61 -6.33
C LEU A 155 -12.32 -6.50 -7.72
N ASN A 156 -11.49 -7.49 -8.12
CA ASN A 156 -10.85 -7.45 -9.42
C ASN A 156 -11.81 -7.75 -10.59
N GLU A 157 -12.92 -8.44 -10.38
CA GLU A 157 -13.99 -8.54 -11.39
C GLU A 157 -14.54 -7.17 -11.79
N VAL A 158 -14.52 -6.19 -10.87
CA VAL A 158 -14.98 -4.83 -11.12
C VAL A 158 -13.88 -3.91 -11.64
N ILE A 159 -12.66 -4.02 -11.09
CA ILE A 159 -11.51 -3.15 -11.43
C ILE A 159 -10.87 -3.59 -12.75
N CYS A 160 -10.82 -4.90 -13.00
CA CYS A 160 -10.25 -5.53 -14.18
C CYS A 160 -8.74 -5.26 -14.35
N SER A 161 -7.97 -5.18 -13.25
CA SER A 161 -6.52 -5.12 -13.33
C SER A 161 -5.97 -6.42 -13.95
N PRO A 162 -5.13 -6.36 -15.00
CA PRO A 162 -4.62 -7.57 -15.65
C PRO A 162 -3.60 -8.33 -14.79
N ARG A 163 -2.99 -7.66 -13.81
CA ARG A 163 -2.02 -8.26 -12.89
C ARG A 163 -2.33 -7.85 -11.45
N VAL A 164 -2.56 -8.84 -10.60
CA VAL A 164 -2.88 -8.65 -9.17
C VAL A 164 -1.82 -9.33 -8.32
N ILE A 165 -1.17 -8.56 -7.45
CA ILE A 165 -0.16 -9.05 -6.53
C ILE A 165 -0.74 -9.01 -5.12
N LEU A 166 -0.83 -10.18 -4.51
CA LEU A 166 -1.31 -10.36 -3.17
C LEU A 166 -0.20 -10.07 -2.17
N THR A 167 -0.46 -9.19 -1.21
CA THR A 167 0.49 -8.82 -0.15
C THR A 167 -0.13 -9.01 1.22
N HIS A 168 0.64 -8.78 2.28
CA HIS A 168 0.20 -8.96 3.66
C HIS A 168 -0.23 -10.40 3.97
N ILE A 169 0.49 -11.36 3.41
CA ILE A 169 0.21 -12.80 3.48
C ILE A 169 0.36 -13.32 4.90
N SER A 170 -0.69 -13.91 5.48
CA SER A 170 -0.61 -14.59 6.77
C SER A 170 -0.01 -15.99 6.63
N HIS A 171 0.51 -16.54 7.74
CA HIS A 171 0.99 -17.95 7.77
C HIS A 171 -0.07 -18.95 7.31
N GLN A 172 -1.35 -18.68 7.62
CA GLN A 172 -2.45 -19.56 7.20
C GLN A 172 -2.63 -19.51 5.67
N PHE A 173 -2.49 -18.32 5.07
CA PHE A 173 -2.61 -18.18 3.63
C PHE A 173 -1.36 -18.70 2.92
N ASP A 174 -0.18 -18.49 3.46
CA ASP A 174 1.06 -19.07 2.95
C ASP A 174 1.00 -20.60 2.89
N ALA A 175 0.54 -21.25 3.96
CA ALA A 175 0.32 -22.69 3.98
C ALA A 175 -0.70 -23.15 2.92
N TRP A 176 -1.78 -22.38 2.71
CA TRP A 176 -2.77 -22.67 1.68
C TRP A 176 -2.17 -22.56 0.27
N LEU A 177 -1.31 -21.57 0.02
CA LEU A 177 -0.62 -21.36 -1.27
C LEU A 177 0.33 -22.50 -1.64
N MET A 178 0.86 -23.25 -0.66
CA MET A 178 1.69 -24.43 -0.92
C MET A 178 0.91 -25.59 -1.56
N GLU A 179 -0.40 -25.65 -1.36
CA GLU A 179 -1.28 -26.74 -1.79
C GLU A 179 -2.24 -26.31 -2.93
N ASN A 180 -2.33 -25.02 -3.23
CA ASN A 180 -3.32 -24.46 -4.14
C ASN A 180 -2.67 -23.52 -5.16
N VAL A 181 -3.31 -23.41 -6.32
CA VAL A 181 -2.86 -22.52 -7.40
C VAL A 181 -3.76 -21.29 -7.47
N LEU A 182 -3.15 -20.12 -7.55
CA LEU A 182 -3.87 -18.87 -7.76
C LEU A 182 -4.45 -18.80 -9.19
N PRO A 183 -5.57 -18.11 -9.39
CA PRO A 183 -6.12 -17.85 -10.70
C PRO A 183 -5.13 -17.10 -11.61
N SER A 184 -5.31 -17.23 -12.93
CA SER A 184 -4.49 -16.50 -13.90
C SER A 184 -4.55 -14.98 -13.64
N GLY A 185 -3.40 -14.31 -13.71
CA GLY A 185 -3.26 -12.88 -13.41
C GLY A 185 -3.08 -12.54 -11.93
N PHE A 186 -3.12 -13.55 -11.05
CA PHE A 186 -2.87 -13.39 -9.62
C PHE A 186 -1.56 -14.05 -9.20
N GLU A 187 -0.78 -13.39 -8.38
CA GLU A 187 0.48 -13.91 -7.84
C GLU A 187 0.69 -13.46 -6.39
N ALA A 188 1.35 -14.25 -5.59
CA ALA A 188 1.75 -13.87 -4.25
C ALA A 188 3.02 -13.01 -4.32
N GLY A 189 2.98 -11.85 -3.66
CA GLY A 189 4.16 -11.00 -3.48
C GLY A 189 5.17 -11.66 -2.54
N PHE A 190 6.45 -11.36 -2.74
CA PHE A 190 7.55 -11.83 -1.89
C PHE A 190 8.60 -10.74 -1.71
N ASP A 191 9.40 -10.85 -0.65
CA ASP A 191 10.45 -9.88 -0.34
C ASP A 191 11.49 -9.80 -1.47
N GLY A 192 11.74 -8.59 -1.95
CA GLY A 192 12.65 -8.37 -3.07
C GLY A 192 12.01 -8.54 -4.46
N MET A 193 10.70 -8.74 -4.54
CA MET A 193 9.98 -8.78 -5.82
C MET A 193 10.12 -7.45 -6.57
N GLU A 194 10.57 -7.52 -7.82
CA GLU A 194 10.62 -6.37 -8.74
C GLU A 194 9.46 -6.46 -9.73
N ILE A 195 8.75 -5.34 -9.93
CA ILE A 195 7.59 -5.26 -10.81
C ILE A 195 7.90 -4.26 -11.93
N GLY A 196 8.15 -4.78 -13.13
CA GLY A 196 8.19 -3.96 -14.34
C GLY A 196 6.77 -3.55 -14.75
N VAL A 197 6.57 -2.26 -15.03
CA VAL A 197 5.31 -1.72 -15.57
C VAL A 197 5.66 -0.99 -16.87
N GLU A 198 5.32 -1.60 -18.00
CA GLU A 198 5.51 -1.03 -19.36
C GLU A 198 4.24 -0.31 -19.85
#